data_6524ac593402e0b636862b5949efcfc7
#
_entry.id   6524ac593402e0b636862b5949efcfc7
#
_cell.length_a   1.000
_cell.length_b   1.000
_cell.length_c   1.000
_cell.angle_alpha   90.00
_cell.angle_beta   90.00
_cell.angle_gamma   90.00
#
_symmetry.space_group_name_H-M   'P 1'
#
loop_
_entity.id
_entity.type
_entity.pdbx_description
1 polymer ?
#
loop_
_entity_poly.entity_id
_entity_poly.type
_entity_poly.pdbx_seq_one_letter_code
_entity_poly.pdbx_strand_id
1 'polypeptide(L)' 'MRIEDVLLELKKEMTIILVTNLVQQARRLGSRTAFLNNGELVEVNDTGVVFSEKPENRMTYEYVQGIFG' A
#
# COMPACT_ATOMS: atom_id res chain seq x y z
N MET A 1 5.39 8.30 21.23
CA MET A 1 4.61 7.24 20.57
C MET A 1 4.36 7.61 19.12
N ARG A 2 4.61 6.72 18.22
CA ARG A 2 4.40 6.98 16.79
C ARG A 2 3.02 6.47 16.40
N ILE A 3 2.35 7.20 15.52
CA ILE A 3 1.02 6.79 15.05
C ILE A 3 1.05 5.42 14.40
N GLU A 4 2.10 5.10 13.66
CA GLU A 4 2.23 3.78 13.04
C GLU A 4 2.26 2.65 14.06
N ASP A 5 2.90 2.86 15.20
CA ASP A 5 2.96 1.85 16.25
C ASP A 5 1.57 1.58 16.82
N VAL A 6 0.77 2.63 16.98
CA VAL A 6 -0.61 2.49 17.46
C VAL A 6 -1.44 1.70 16.46
N LEU A 7 -1.29 2.00 15.16
CA LEU A 7 -2.02 1.29 14.12
C LEU A 7 -1.65 -0.18 14.04
N LEU A 8 -0.37 -0.50 14.22
CA LEU A 8 0.08 -1.89 14.22
C LEU A 8 -0.52 -2.69 15.37
N GLU A 9 -0.74 -2.04 16.52
CA GLU A 9 -1.41 -2.70 17.64
C GLU A 9 -2.91 -2.87 17.38
N LEU A 10 -3.56 -1.82 16.89
CA LEU A 10 -5.00 -1.84 16.66
C LEU A 10 -5.41 -2.82 15.56
N LYS A 11 -4.58 -3.01 14.54
CA LYS A 11 -4.94 -3.91 13.44
C LYS A 11 -5.05 -5.37 13.87
N LYS A 12 -4.51 -5.73 15.03
CA LYS A 12 -4.64 -7.07 15.59
C LYS A 12 -6.06 -7.35 16.08
N GLU A 13 -6.81 -6.31 16.39
CA GLU A 13 -8.13 -6.42 17.00
C GLU A 13 -9.26 -5.93 16.09
N MET A 14 -8.95 -5.20 15.03
CA MET A 14 -9.96 -4.62 14.15
C MET A 14 -9.44 -4.44 12.73
N THR A 15 -10.37 -4.32 11.79
CA THR A 15 -10.03 -3.98 10.42
C THR A 15 -9.83 -2.48 10.32
N ILE A 16 -8.70 -2.08 9.74
CA ILE A 16 -8.36 -0.66 9.56
C ILE A 16 -8.15 -0.39 8.08
N ILE A 17 -8.78 0.70 7.59
CA ILE A 17 -8.56 1.18 6.23
C ILE A 17 -7.76 2.47 6.33
N LEU A 18 -6.58 2.48 5.72
CA LEU A 18 -5.69 3.64 5.72
C LEU A 18 -5.50 4.14 4.30
N VAL A 19 -5.74 5.45 4.10
CA VAL A 19 -5.47 6.09 2.81
C VAL A 19 -4.22 6.95 2.96
N THR A 20 -3.24 6.73 2.10
CA THR A 20 -1.98 7.46 2.19
C THR A 20 -1.32 7.53 0.81
N ASN A 21 -0.56 8.60 0.57
CA ASN A 21 0.31 8.70 -0.60
C ASN A 21 1.75 8.38 -0.27
N LEU A 22 2.00 7.90 0.95
CA LEU A 22 3.34 7.55 1.40
C LEU A 22 3.56 6.06 1.21
N VAL A 23 4.31 5.71 0.18
CA VAL A 23 4.58 4.30 -0.19
C VAL A 23 5.14 3.51 0.97
N GLN A 24 6.10 4.08 1.70
CA GLN A 24 6.72 3.36 2.82
C GLN A 24 5.74 3.08 3.96
N GLN A 25 4.80 4.00 4.20
CA GLN A 25 3.80 3.80 5.23
C GLN A 25 2.84 2.66 4.84
N ALA A 26 2.38 2.65 3.59
CA ALA A 26 1.53 1.57 3.10
C ALA A 26 2.24 0.23 3.19
N ARG A 27 3.52 0.19 2.81
CA ARG A 27 4.32 -1.03 2.85
C ARG A 27 4.45 -1.59 4.26
N ARG A 28 4.63 -0.71 5.25
CA ARG A 28 4.82 -1.15 6.63
C ARG A 28 3.53 -1.57 7.32
N LEU A 29 2.43 -0.90 7.00
CA LEU A 29 1.19 -1.05 7.76
C LEU A 29 0.17 -1.97 7.11
N GLY A 30 0.11 -2.01 5.80
CA GLY A 30 -0.96 -2.70 5.09
C GLY A 30 -0.72 -4.19 4.96
N SER A 31 -1.79 -4.97 5.16
CA SER A 31 -1.78 -6.40 4.83
C SER A 31 -2.17 -6.57 3.37
N ARG A 32 -3.16 -5.80 2.92
CA ARG A 32 -3.54 -5.70 1.51
C ARG A 32 -3.45 -4.23 1.11
N THR A 33 -3.09 -3.99 -0.13
CA THR A 33 -2.90 -2.64 -0.64
C THR A 33 -3.67 -2.46 -1.94
N ALA A 34 -4.37 -1.33 -2.03
CA ALA A 34 -5.05 -0.91 -3.26
C ALA A 34 -4.30 0.28 -3.83
N PHE A 35 -3.93 0.20 -5.11
CA PHE A 35 -3.31 1.31 -5.81
C PHE A 35 -4.36 2.01 -6.66
N LEU A 36 -4.57 3.30 -6.39
CA LEU A 36 -5.51 4.15 -7.10
C LEU A 36 -4.75 5.20 -7.90
N ASN A 37 -5.17 5.44 -9.13
CA ASN A 37 -4.55 6.45 -9.97
C ASN A 37 -5.63 7.17 -10.76
N ASN A 38 -5.68 8.50 -10.64
CA ASN A 38 -6.68 9.34 -11.30
C ASN A 38 -8.11 8.88 -11.05
N GLY A 39 -8.39 8.46 -9.81
CA GLY A 39 -9.71 8.01 -9.41
C GLY A 39 -10.06 6.59 -9.85
N GLU A 40 -9.13 5.89 -10.47
CA GLU A 40 -9.35 4.51 -10.90
C GLU A 40 -8.57 3.51 -10.05
N LEU A 41 -9.21 2.40 -9.76
CA LEU A 41 -8.53 1.31 -9.04
C LEU A 41 -7.68 0.54 -10.05
N VAL A 42 -6.36 0.61 -9.85
CA VAL A 42 -5.40 -0.03 -10.75
C VAL A 42 -5.15 -1.48 -10.33
N GLU A 43 -4.93 -1.68 -9.04
CA GLU A 43 -4.61 -3.02 -8.54
C GLU A 43 -4.97 -3.11 -7.06
N VAL A 44 -5.51 -4.28 -6.65
CA VAL A 44 -5.69 -4.64 -5.24
C VAL A 44 -5.03 -6.00 -5.04
N ASN A 45 -4.11 -6.07 -4.11
CA ASN A 45 -3.39 -7.33 -3.87
C ASN A 45 -2.78 -7.34 -2.48
N ASP A 46 -2.24 -8.48 -2.09
CA ASP A 46 -1.43 -8.54 -0.87
C ASP A 46 -0.30 -7.50 -0.98
N THR A 47 -0.01 -6.84 0.12
CA THR A 47 0.99 -5.77 0.14
C THR A 47 2.34 -6.25 -0.40
N GLY A 48 2.71 -7.48 -0.08
CA GLY A 48 3.97 -8.05 -0.59
C GLY A 48 4.00 -8.15 -2.11
N VAL A 49 2.85 -8.40 -2.74
CA VAL A 49 2.77 -8.48 -4.21
C VAL A 49 2.81 -7.09 -4.82
N VAL A 50 2.04 -6.15 -4.27
CA VAL A 50 1.97 -4.77 -4.80
C VAL A 50 3.35 -4.12 -4.83
N PHE A 51 4.13 -4.33 -3.79
CA PHE A 51 5.45 -3.70 -3.66
C PHE A 51 6.60 -4.61 -4.09
N SER A 52 6.29 -5.73 -4.74
CA SER A 52 7.30 -6.64 -5.28
C SER A 52 7.78 -6.15 -6.65
N GLU A 53 8.69 -6.92 -7.24
CA GLU A 53 9.14 -6.65 -8.60
C GLU A 53 8.12 -7.11 -9.65
N LYS A 54 7.10 -7.87 -9.24
CA LYS A 54 6.11 -8.42 -10.17
C LYS A 54 4.68 -8.25 -9.67
N PRO A 55 4.21 -6.99 -9.48
CA PRO A 55 2.79 -6.79 -9.25
C PRO A 55 2.00 -7.18 -10.50
N GLU A 56 0.70 -7.34 -10.37
CA GLU A 56 -0.13 -7.73 -11.51
C GLU A 56 -0.21 -6.69 -12.59
N ASN A 57 -0.13 -5.41 -12.22
CA ASN A 57 -0.27 -4.31 -13.17
C ASN A 57 1.07 -3.59 -13.31
N ARG A 58 1.51 -3.39 -14.55
CA ARG A 58 2.76 -2.70 -14.82
C ARG A 58 2.76 -1.26 -14.30
N MET A 59 1.62 -0.60 -14.31
CA MET A 59 1.52 0.76 -13.78
C MET A 59 1.84 0.79 -12.29
N THR A 60 1.42 -0.24 -11.55
CA THR A 60 1.78 -0.39 -10.15
C THR A 60 3.29 -0.49 -9.98
N TYR A 61 3.92 -1.32 -10.79
CA TYR A 61 5.37 -1.48 -10.76
C TYR A 61 6.08 -0.15 -11.00
N GLU A 62 5.67 0.56 -12.02
CA GLU A 62 6.31 1.83 -12.37
C GLU A 62 6.13 2.88 -11.28
N TYR A 63 4.95 2.95 -10.66
CA TYR A 63 4.71 3.87 -9.56
C TYR A 63 5.58 3.54 -8.35
N VAL A 64 5.61 2.26 -7.96
CA VAL A 64 6.37 1.82 -6.79
C VAL A 64 7.87 2.03 -6.99
N GLN A 65 8.37 1.81 -8.19
CA GLN A 65 9.79 2.02 -8.48
C GLN A 65 10.16 3.48 -8.70
N GLY A 66 9.17 4.37 -8.71
CA GLY A 66 9.43 5.80 -8.86
C GLY A 66 9.70 6.23 -10.30
N ILE A 67 9.30 5.42 -11.29
CA ILE A 67 9.55 5.75 -12.71
C ILE A 67 8.78 7.00 -13.13
N PHE A 68 7.64 7.25 -12.53
CA PHE A 68 6.84 8.44 -12.82
C PHE A 68 7.24 9.65 -11.95
N GLY A 69 8.31 9.58 -11.29
CA GLY A 69 8.80 10.66 -10.45
C GLY A 69 8.33 10.62 -9.04
#